data_75095dc5d9fc8ebc6a8d2336884abeb9
#
_entry.id   75095dc5d9fc8ebc6a8d2336884abeb9
#
_cell.length_a   1.000
_cell.length_b   1.000
_cell.length_c   1.000
_cell.angle_alpha   90.00
_cell.angle_beta   90.00
_cell.angle_gamma   90.00
#
_symmetry.space_group_name_H-M   'P 1'
#
loop_
_entity.id
_entity.type
_entity.pdbx_description
1 polymer ?
#
loop_
_entity_poly.entity_id
_entity_poly.type
_entity_poly.pdbx_seq_one_letter_code
_entity_poly.pdbx_strand_id
1 'polypeptide(L)'
;MKYITRELERKFLKLNDFFKVILVTGARQVGKTTMLKHLAESDRTYVTMDNTMTRALAQSDPVLFFQTYKPPILIDEVQKAPELFEQIKIICDESDEKGLIWLTGSQQYNMMKKVRETLVGRIGILELYSLSAREKAGLVFDTDLDFSLATLQARQRKLPKNDVLQVFN
;
A
#
# COMPACT_ATOMS: atom_id res chain seq x y z
N MET A 1 1.44 -14.72 -14.64
CA MET A 1 0.92 -13.41 -15.09
C MET A 1 2.04 -12.39 -14.91
N LYS A 2 2.36 -11.58 -15.91
CA LYS A 2 3.44 -10.57 -15.79
C LYS A 2 2.91 -9.43 -14.91
N TYR A 3 3.70 -8.98 -13.93
CA TYR A 3 3.38 -7.83 -13.10
C TYR A 3 3.32 -6.56 -13.94
N ILE A 4 2.35 -5.69 -13.65
CA ILE A 4 2.24 -4.36 -14.27
C ILE A 4 2.64 -3.34 -13.21
N THR A 5 3.73 -2.61 -13.46
CA THR A 5 4.22 -1.55 -12.58
C THR A 5 3.16 -0.48 -12.37
N ARG A 6 2.96 -0.09 -11.11
CA ARG A 6 1.96 0.90 -10.73
C ARG A 6 2.60 2.27 -10.55
N GLU A 7 1.95 3.31 -11.00
CA GLU A 7 2.44 4.68 -10.77
C GLU A 7 2.50 5.04 -9.28
N LEU A 8 1.66 4.39 -8.47
CA LEU A 8 1.62 4.60 -7.03
C LEU A 8 2.86 4.07 -6.30
N GLU A 9 3.62 3.13 -6.86
CA GLU A 9 4.79 2.51 -6.23
C GLU A 9 5.82 3.56 -5.79
N ARG A 10 6.11 4.52 -6.65
CA ARG A 10 7.08 5.57 -6.33
C ARG A 10 6.63 6.44 -5.16
N LYS A 11 5.35 6.79 -5.10
CA LYS A 11 4.80 7.54 -3.97
C LYS A 11 4.79 6.69 -2.71
N PHE A 12 4.51 5.40 -2.84
CA PHE A 12 4.56 4.45 -1.74
C PHE A 12 5.98 4.39 -1.14
N LEU A 13 7.02 4.20 -1.95
CA LEU A 13 8.41 4.16 -1.49
C LEU A 13 8.82 5.47 -0.80
N LYS A 14 8.47 6.62 -1.37
CA LYS A 14 8.73 7.91 -0.71
C LYS A 14 8.06 7.99 0.67
N LEU A 15 6.81 7.55 0.82
CA LEU A 15 6.12 7.56 2.12
C LEU A 15 6.71 6.53 3.07
N ASN A 16 7.24 5.42 2.57
CA ASN A 16 7.90 4.39 3.36
C ASN A 16 9.15 4.93 4.10
N ASP A 17 9.83 5.90 3.51
CA ASP A 17 11.00 6.56 4.11
C ASP A 17 10.61 7.56 5.23
N PHE A 18 9.33 7.95 5.31
CA PHE A 18 8.85 8.93 6.30
C PHE A 18 8.02 8.33 7.42
N PHE A 19 7.13 7.39 7.08
CA PHE A 19 6.16 6.84 8.01
C PHE A 19 6.58 5.45 8.52
N LYS A 20 6.26 5.16 9.77
CA LYS A 20 6.47 3.84 10.38
C LYS A 20 5.46 2.83 9.85
N VAL A 21 4.25 3.31 9.52
CA VAL A 21 3.15 2.51 8.97
C VAL A 21 2.71 3.09 7.62
N ILE A 22 2.45 2.22 6.64
CA ILE A 22 1.81 2.62 5.38
C ILE A 22 0.54 1.78 5.20
N LEU A 23 -0.57 2.45 4.95
CA LEU A 23 -1.84 1.82 4.60
C LEU A 23 -2.16 2.08 3.13
N VAL A 24 -2.30 1.00 2.36
CA VAL A 24 -2.82 1.05 0.99
C VAL A 24 -4.28 0.62 0.99
N THR A 25 -5.16 1.58 0.71
CA THR A 25 -6.61 1.36 0.58
C THR A 25 -7.04 1.27 -0.88
N GLY A 26 -8.30 0.99 -1.13
CA GLY A 26 -8.90 0.98 -2.46
C GLY A 26 -9.89 -0.18 -2.63
N ALA A 27 -10.56 -0.20 -3.78
CA ALA A 27 -11.57 -1.21 -4.10
C ALA A 27 -10.99 -2.64 -4.03
N ARG A 28 -11.87 -3.63 -3.98
CA ARG A 28 -11.45 -5.04 -4.08
C ARG A 28 -10.84 -5.30 -5.46
N GLN A 29 -9.85 -6.20 -5.51
CA GLN A 29 -9.21 -6.70 -6.75
C GLN A 29 -8.46 -5.64 -7.59
N VAL A 30 -8.17 -4.46 -7.07
CA VAL A 30 -7.34 -3.44 -7.77
C VAL A 30 -5.83 -3.72 -7.71
N GLY A 31 -5.41 -4.78 -7.01
CA GLY A 31 -4.00 -5.20 -6.95
C GLY A 31 -3.20 -4.67 -5.76
N LYS A 32 -3.84 -4.24 -4.65
CA LYS A 32 -3.16 -3.74 -3.44
C LYS A 32 -2.10 -4.72 -2.94
N THR A 33 -2.51 -5.93 -2.60
CA THR A 33 -1.63 -6.99 -2.09
C THR A 33 -0.56 -7.39 -3.09
N THR A 34 -0.91 -7.45 -4.39
CA THR A 34 0.04 -7.76 -5.46
C THR A 34 1.15 -6.72 -5.55
N MET A 35 0.80 -5.42 -5.50
CA MET A 35 1.76 -4.33 -5.52
C MET A 35 2.69 -4.39 -4.29
N LEU A 36 2.13 -4.54 -3.09
CA LEU A 36 2.94 -4.57 -1.87
C LEU A 36 3.84 -5.80 -1.80
N LYS A 37 3.36 -6.98 -2.23
CA LYS A 37 4.22 -8.18 -2.33
C LYS A 37 5.33 -8.04 -3.35
N HIS A 38 5.09 -7.29 -4.44
CA HIS A 38 6.13 -7.01 -5.44
C HIS A 38 7.21 -6.08 -4.90
N LEU A 39 6.84 -5.13 -4.04
CA LEU A 39 7.75 -4.17 -3.42
C LEU A 39 8.42 -4.69 -2.14
N ALA A 40 7.88 -5.77 -1.55
CA ALA A 40 8.36 -6.29 -0.27
C ALA A 40 9.78 -6.85 -0.39
N GLU A 41 10.61 -6.50 0.59
CA GLU A 41 11.92 -7.09 0.81
C GLU A 41 11.78 -8.56 1.22
N SER A 42 12.82 -9.35 1.08
CA SER A 42 12.81 -10.79 1.33
C SER A 42 12.55 -11.19 2.79
N ASP A 43 12.81 -10.28 3.72
CA ASP A 43 12.65 -10.47 5.18
C ASP A 43 11.29 -9.98 5.70
N ARG A 44 10.48 -9.32 4.86
CA ARG A 44 9.15 -8.84 5.27
C ARG A 44 8.15 -9.97 5.38
N THR A 45 7.67 -10.20 6.58
CA THR A 45 6.64 -11.21 6.86
C THR A 45 5.31 -10.82 6.23
N TYR A 46 4.69 -11.73 5.47
CA TYR A 46 3.34 -11.55 4.93
C TYR A 46 2.31 -12.33 5.74
N VAL A 47 1.25 -11.63 6.18
CA VAL A 47 0.13 -12.24 6.92
C VAL A 47 -1.19 -11.71 6.37
N THR A 48 -2.21 -12.56 6.24
CA THR A 48 -3.54 -12.15 5.80
C THR A 48 -4.61 -12.42 6.85
N MET A 49 -5.49 -11.45 7.06
CA MET A 49 -6.66 -11.58 7.93
C MET A 49 -7.81 -12.38 7.27
N ASP A 50 -7.61 -12.87 6.03
CA ASP A 50 -8.50 -13.85 5.43
C ASP A 50 -8.37 -15.24 6.08
N ASN A 51 -7.18 -15.56 6.59
CA ASN A 51 -6.96 -16.77 7.38
C ASN A 51 -7.66 -16.63 8.73
N THR A 52 -8.56 -17.55 9.03
CA THR A 52 -9.40 -17.50 10.23
C THR A 52 -8.63 -17.68 11.53
N MET A 53 -7.60 -18.55 11.54
CA MET A 53 -6.77 -18.77 12.74
C MET A 53 -5.90 -17.56 13.04
N THR A 54 -5.25 -17.00 12.03
CA THR A 54 -4.44 -15.78 12.15
C THR A 54 -5.28 -14.59 12.59
N ARG A 55 -6.48 -14.44 12.01
CA ARG A 55 -7.43 -13.41 12.40
C ARG A 55 -7.90 -13.59 13.85
N ALA A 56 -8.24 -14.80 14.26
CA ALA A 56 -8.66 -15.07 15.64
C ALA A 56 -7.55 -14.67 16.63
N LEU A 57 -6.28 -15.02 16.35
CA LEU A 57 -5.14 -14.59 17.16
C LEU A 57 -5.02 -13.06 17.19
N ALA A 58 -5.09 -12.39 16.03
CA ALA A 58 -5.00 -10.94 15.93
C ALA A 58 -6.09 -10.18 16.71
N GLN A 59 -7.28 -10.77 16.80
CA GLN A 59 -8.44 -10.20 17.53
C GLN A 59 -8.38 -10.50 19.04
N SER A 60 -7.98 -11.73 19.43
CA SER A 60 -7.97 -12.14 20.84
C SER A 60 -6.72 -11.68 21.59
N ASP A 61 -5.55 -11.68 20.95
CA ASP A 61 -4.27 -11.33 21.57
C ASP A 61 -3.34 -10.63 20.55
N PRO A 62 -3.49 -9.32 20.34
CA PRO A 62 -2.63 -8.53 19.46
C PRO A 62 -1.15 -8.56 19.86
N VAL A 63 -0.84 -8.71 21.16
CA VAL A 63 0.55 -8.77 21.64
C VAL A 63 1.20 -10.07 21.18
N LEU A 64 0.55 -11.20 21.41
CA LEU A 64 1.04 -12.51 20.95
C LEU A 64 1.10 -12.57 19.43
N PHE A 65 0.15 -11.92 18.72
CA PHE A 65 0.20 -11.81 17.26
C PHE A 65 1.53 -11.19 16.79
N PHE A 66 1.96 -10.04 17.35
CA PHE A 66 3.22 -9.40 16.96
C PHE A 66 4.48 -10.07 17.52
N GLN A 67 4.36 -10.87 18.57
CA GLN A 67 5.46 -11.75 19.01
C GLN A 67 5.67 -12.90 18.00
N THR A 68 4.60 -13.40 17.42
CA THR A 68 4.61 -14.48 16.40
C THR A 68 5.03 -13.96 15.03
N TYR A 69 4.48 -12.83 14.60
CA TYR A 69 4.70 -12.20 13.30
C TYR A 69 5.38 -10.84 13.48
N LYS A 70 6.71 -10.87 13.61
CA LYS A 70 7.50 -9.67 13.90
C LYS A 70 7.58 -8.74 12.69
N PRO A 71 7.65 -7.40 12.90
CA PRO A 71 8.08 -6.46 11.87
C PRO A 71 9.51 -6.76 11.36
N PRO A 72 9.83 -6.42 10.09
CA PRO A 72 8.95 -5.78 9.12
C PRO A 72 7.83 -6.71 8.62
N ILE A 73 6.59 -6.20 8.59
CA ILE A 73 5.41 -7.03 8.29
C ILE A 73 4.45 -6.35 7.29
N LEU A 74 3.83 -7.16 6.43
CA LEU A 74 2.70 -6.79 5.58
C LEU A 74 1.45 -7.51 6.06
N ILE A 75 0.48 -6.76 6.58
CA ILE A 75 -0.82 -7.28 7.05
C ILE A 75 -1.89 -6.97 6.01
N ASP A 76 -2.43 -8.01 5.41
CA ASP A 76 -3.45 -7.91 4.36
C ASP A 76 -4.86 -7.99 4.97
N GLU A 77 -5.79 -7.17 4.45
CA GLU A 77 -7.19 -7.07 4.89
C GLU A 77 -7.33 -6.70 6.38
N VAL A 78 -6.54 -5.72 6.86
CA VAL A 78 -6.45 -5.30 8.27
C VAL A 78 -7.78 -4.87 8.88
N GLN A 79 -8.77 -4.44 8.07
CA GLN A 79 -10.10 -4.07 8.58
C GLN A 79 -10.83 -5.23 9.26
N LYS A 80 -10.38 -6.48 9.07
CA LYS A 80 -10.94 -7.66 9.74
C LYS A 80 -10.40 -7.88 11.16
N ALA A 81 -9.34 -7.16 11.55
CA ALA A 81 -8.74 -7.22 12.88
C ALA A 81 -8.36 -5.80 13.36
N PRO A 82 -9.33 -4.92 13.59
CA PRO A 82 -9.07 -3.54 14.02
C PRO A 82 -8.47 -3.45 15.44
N GLU A 83 -8.44 -4.54 16.19
CA GLU A 83 -7.80 -4.68 17.49
C GLU A 83 -6.28 -4.47 17.40
N LEU A 84 -5.67 -4.75 16.24
CA LEU A 84 -4.24 -4.57 16.00
C LEU A 84 -3.79 -3.09 16.07
N PHE A 85 -4.67 -2.12 15.84
CA PHE A 85 -4.24 -0.71 15.71
C PHE A 85 -3.62 -0.14 16.98
N GLU A 86 -4.12 -0.52 18.17
CA GLU A 86 -3.54 -0.10 19.45
C GLU A 86 -2.12 -0.68 19.64
N GLN A 87 -1.93 -1.95 19.31
CA GLN A 87 -0.61 -2.58 19.40
C GLN A 87 0.36 -2.03 18.34
N ILE A 88 -0.12 -1.74 17.12
CA ILE A 88 0.67 -1.06 16.09
C ILE A 88 1.14 0.30 16.57
N LYS A 89 0.29 1.06 17.28
CA LYS A 89 0.67 2.34 17.86
C LYS A 89 1.83 2.18 18.85
N ILE A 90 1.74 1.21 19.77
CA ILE A 90 2.78 0.92 20.76
C ILE A 90 4.11 0.59 20.05
N ILE A 91 4.11 -0.32 19.08
CA ILE A 91 5.28 -0.70 18.29
C ILE A 91 5.90 0.55 17.61
N CYS A 92 5.05 1.41 17.05
CA CYS A 92 5.53 2.65 16.44
C CYS A 92 6.13 3.62 17.45
N ASP A 93 5.67 3.65 18.69
CA ASP A 93 6.19 4.55 19.71
C ASP A 93 7.54 4.03 20.28
N GLU A 94 7.75 2.72 20.26
CA GLU A 94 8.97 2.05 20.70
C GLU A 94 10.10 1.98 19.66
N SER A 95 9.83 2.22 18.38
CA SER A 95 10.81 2.13 17.30
C SER A 95 10.88 3.40 16.48
N ASP A 96 12.08 3.82 16.09
CA ASP A 96 12.30 4.93 15.14
C ASP A 96 12.39 4.49 13.68
N GLU A 97 12.37 3.19 13.41
CA GLU A 97 12.45 2.64 12.08
C GLU A 97 11.23 3.00 11.22
N LYS A 98 11.46 3.27 9.94
CA LYS A 98 10.43 3.60 8.96
C LYS A 98 10.03 2.35 8.17
N GLY A 99 8.81 2.40 7.62
CA GLY A 99 8.32 1.29 6.80
C GLY A 99 8.11 -0.04 7.53
N LEU A 100 8.08 -0.05 8.86
CA LEU A 100 7.97 -1.27 9.67
C LEU A 100 6.73 -2.10 9.35
N ILE A 101 5.59 -1.42 9.19
CA ILE A 101 4.30 -2.10 9.05
C ILE A 101 3.58 -1.59 7.80
N TRP A 102 3.33 -2.51 6.89
CA TRP A 102 2.51 -2.26 5.71
C TRP A 102 1.15 -2.90 5.88
N LEU A 103 0.11 -2.16 5.55
CA LEU A 103 -1.27 -2.57 5.70
C LEU A 103 -1.99 -2.49 4.36
N THR A 104 -2.87 -3.46 4.09
CA THR A 104 -3.90 -3.27 3.08
C THR A 104 -5.27 -3.30 3.73
N GLY A 105 -6.21 -2.63 3.10
CA GLY A 105 -7.60 -2.67 3.54
C GLY A 105 -8.57 -2.09 2.52
N SER A 106 -9.85 -2.44 2.66
CA SER A 106 -10.91 -1.76 1.94
C SER A 106 -11.21 -0.40 2.61
N GLN A 107 -11.71 0.57 1.82
CA GLN A 107 -12.11 1.89 2.33
C GLN A 107 -13.43 1.81 3.13
N GLN A 108 -13.40 1.16 4.28
CA GLN A 108 -14.53 1.16 5.19
C GLN A 108 -14.46 2.38 6.12
N TYR A 109 -15.56 3.12 6.23
CA TYR A 109 -15.63 4.34 7.04
C TYR A 109 -15.15 4.12 8.48
N ASN A 110 -15.64 3.05 9.13
CA ASN A 110 -15.30 2.74 10.52
C ASN A 110 -13.81 2.42 10.70
N MET A 111 -13.22 1.67 9.76
CA MET A 111 -11.77 1.41 9.76
C MET A 111 -10.98 2.71 9.63
N MET A 112 -11.32 3.55 8.66
CA MET A 112 -10.62 4.80 8.40
C MET A 112 -10.73 5.78 9.57
N LYS A 113 -11.87 5.80 10.26
CA LYS A 113 -12.07 6.58 11.51
C LYS A 113 -11.11 6.08 12.58
N LYS A 114 -11.10 4.78 12.88
CA LYS A 114 -10.23 4.17 13.90
C LYS A 114 -8.74 4.37 13.58
N VAL A 115 -8.34 4.19 12.33
CA VAL A 115 -6.96 4.45 11.88
C VAL A 115 -6.53 5.89 12.16
N ARG A 116 -7.38 6.87 11.81
CA ARG A 116 -7.09 8.30 12.05
C ARG A 116 -7.01 8.64 13.53
N GLU A 117 -7.84 8.03 14.36
CA GLU A 117 -7.84 8.27 15.80
C GLU A 117 -6.61 7.66 16.48
N THR A 118 -6.23 6.45 16.09
CA THR A 118 -5.18 5.68 16.77
C THR A 118 -3.76 5.96 16.23
N LEU A 119 -3.61 6.09 14.90
CA LEU A 119 -2.31 6.14 14.23
C LEU A 119 -1.94 7.53 13.66
N VAL A 120 -2.60 8.59 14.12
CA VAL A 120 -2.32 9.97 13.68
C VAL A 120 -0.82 10.28 13.83
N GLY A 121 -0.22 10.90 12.81
CA GLY A 121 1.21 11.25 12.78
C GLY A 121 2.18 10.08 12.53
N ARG A 122 1.71 8.81 12.54
CA ARG A 122 2.52 7.60 12.39
C ARG A 122 2.30 6.89 11.06
N ILE A 123 1.18 7.18 10.38
CA ILE A 123 0.71 6.44 9.21
C ILE A 123 0.64 7.31 7.95
N GLY A 124 1.20 6.79 6.85
CA GLY A 124 0.94 7.28 5.50
C GLY A 124 -0.20 6.49 4.87
N ILE A 125 -1.17 7.17 4.27
CA ILE A 125 -2.34 6.54 3.64
C ILE A 125 -2.29 6.80 2.15
N LEU A 126 -2.41 5.74 1.36
CA LEU A 126 -2.48 5.78 -0.08
C LEU A 126 -3.73 5.05 -0.58
N GLU A 127 -4.33 5.57 -1.63
CA GLU A 127 -5.44 4.92 -2.30
C GLU A 127 -5.00 4.39 -3.66
N LEU A 128 -5.16 3.08 -3.86
CA LEU A 128 -4.89 2.41 -5.13
C LEU A 128 -6.19 2.24 -5.91
N TYR A 129 -6.20 2.79 -7.10
CA TYR A 129 -7.28 2.63 -8.07
C TYR A 129 -7.01 1.47 -9.04
N SER A 130 -7.96 1.17 -9.92
CA SER A 130 -7.77 0.24 -11.02
C SER A 130 -6.62 0.70 -11.93
N LEU A 131 -6.10 -0.21 -12.75
CA LEU A 131 -5.04 0.11 -13.72
C LEU A 131 -5.47 1.27 -14.63
N SER A 132 -4.66 2.31 -14.67
CA SER A 132 -4.82 3.41 -15.63
C SER A 132 -4.51 2.93 -17.05
N ALA A 133 -4.98 3.67 -18.05
CA ALA A 133 -4.62 3.41 -19.45
C ALA A 133 -3.11 3.42 -19.67
N ARG A 134 -2.40 4.31 -18.97
CA ARG A 134 -0.93 4.41 -19.04
C ARG A 134 -0.24 3.18 -18.46
N GLU A 135 -0.65 2.71 -17.29
CA GLU A 135 -0.11 1.49 -16.68
C GLU A 135 -0.35 0.28 -17.57
N LYS A 136 -1.54 0.15 -18.18
CA LYS A 136 -1.87 -0.92 -19.15
C LYS A 136 -0.96 -0.87 -20.37
N ALA A 137 -0.63 0.34 -20.85
CA ALA A 137 0.27 0.54 -21.98
C ALA A 137 1.76 0.44 -21.61
N GLY A 138 2.10 0.19 -20.34
CA GLY A 138 3.49 0.14 -19.87
C GLY A 138 4.17 1.51 -19.85
N LEU A 139 3.41 2.61 -19.82
CA LEU A 139 3.90 3.99 -19.86
C LEU A 139 3.99 4.60 -18.45
N VAL A 140 4.70 3.95 -17.55
CA VAL A 140 4.99 4.50 -16.23
C VAL A 140 6.15 5.49 -16.34
N PHE A 141 5.98 6.69 -15.77
CA PHE A 141 7.01 7.73 -15.83
C PHE A 141 7.76 7.83 -14.50
N ASP A 142 9.08 7.98 -14.58
CA ASP A 142 9.98 8.05 -13.43
C ASP A 142 9.97 9.41 -12.71
N THR A 143 9.26 10.41 -13.26
CA THR A 143 9.20 11.77 -12.72
C THR A 143 7.77 12.15 -12.35
N ASP A 144 7.62 12.96 -11.30
CA ASP A 144 6.33 13.58 -10.97
C ASP A 144 5.83 14.43 -12.13
N LEU A 145 4.51 14.55 -12.27
CA LEU A 145 3.92 15.42 -13.25
C LEU A 145 4.14 16.86 -12.80
N ASP A 146 5.01 17.58 -13.50
CA ASP A 146 4.99 19.02 -13.51
C ASP A 146 4.36 19.50 -14.82
N PHE A 147 3.77 20.68 -14.81
CA PHE A 147 3.13 21.30 -15.97
C PHE A 147 4.09 22.16 -16.78
N SER A 148 5.42 22.03 -16.57
CA SER A 148 6.38 22.72 -17.41
C SER A 148 6.29 22.23 -18.87
N LEU A 149 6.52 23.15 -19.81
CA LEU A 149 6.50 22.83 -21.23
C LEU A 149 7.52 21.73 -21.57
N ALA A 150 8.68 21.74 -20.93
CA ALA A 150 9.72 20.76 -21.11
C ALA A 150 9.27 19.34 -20.71
N THR A 151 8.61 19.21 -19.55
CA THR A 151 8.07 17.93 -19.08
C THR A 151 6.95 17.40 -19.97
N LEU A 152 6.06 18.29 -20.41
CA LEU A 152 4.97 17.93 -21.34
C LEU A 152 5.52 17.45 -22.68
N GLN A 153 6.50 18.14 -23.27
CA GLN A 153 7.13 17.75 -24.52
C GLN A 153 7.92 16.42 -24.39
N ALA A 154 8.66 16.22 -23.30
CA ALA A 154 9.37 14.98 -23.04
C ALA A 154 8.42 13.78 -22.91
N ARG A 155 7.26 13.97 -22.29
CA ARG A 155 6.23 12.93 -22.17
C ARG A 155 5.54 12.65 -23.50
N GLN A 156 5.25 13.68 -24.29
CA GLN A 156 4.65 13.51 -25.61
C GLN A 156 5.53 12.68 -26.55
N ARG A 157 6.87 12.83 -26.48
CA ARG A 157 7.82 12.01 -27.25
C ARG A 157 7.85 10.54 -26.86
N LYS A 158 7.48 10.21 -25.61
CA LYS A 158 7.41 8.82 -25.08
C LYS A 158 6.06 8.14 -25.37
N LEU A 159 5.05 8.86 -25.81
CA LEU A 159 3.77 8.28 -26.17
C LEU A 159 3.90 7.52 -27.51
N PRO A 160 3.34 6.30 -27.62
CA PRO A 160 3.28 5.62 -28.90
C PRO A 160 2.49 6.49 -29.91
N LYS A 161 3.00 6.60 -31.12
CA LYS A 161 2.38 7.42 -32.19
C LYS A 161 1.03 6.89 -32.69
N ASN A 162 0.64 5.69 -32.25
CA ASN A 162 -0.59 5.02 -32.70
C ASN A 162 -1.52 4.70 -31.53
N ASP A 163 -2.70 5.24 -31.62
CA ASP A 163 -3.98 4.84 -31.07
C ASP A 163 -4.12 4.71 -29.54
N VAL A 164 -4.44 5.85 -28.94
CA VAL A 164 -5.08 5.89 -27.59
C VAL A 164 -6.41 5.10 -27.59
N LEU A 165 -7.06 4.91 -28.74
CA LEU A 165 -8.36 4.21 -28.88
C LEU A 165 -8.25 2.68 -28.75
N GLN A 166 -7.11 2.05 -29.03
CA GLN A 166 -6.92 0.60 -28.84
C GLN A 166 -6.78 0.16 -27.37
N VAL A 167 -6.61 1.10 -26.45
CA VAL A 167 -6.50 0.79 -25.02
C VAL A 167 -7.87 0.59 -24.35
N PHE A 168 -8.95 0.93 -25.04
CA PHE A 168 -10.32 0.88 -24.51
C PHE A 168 -11.17 -0.27 -25.07
N ASN A 169 -10.63 -1.14 -25.91
CA ASN A 169 -11.29 -2.36 -26.41
C ASN A 169 -10.83 -3.62 -25.67
#